data_bf58bef28c7a5866ab25da947304219e
#
_entry.id   bf58bef28c7a5866ab25da947304219e
#
_cell.length_a   1.000
_cell.length_b   1.000
_cell.length_c   1.000
_cell.angle_alpha   90.00
_cell.angle_beta   90.00
_cell.angle_gamma   90.00
#
_symmetry.space_group_name_H-M   'P 1'
#
loop_
_entity.id
_entity.type
_entity.pdbx_description
1 polymer ?
#
loop_
_entity_poly.entity_id
_entity_poly.type
_entity_poly.pdbx_seq_one_letter_code
_entity_poly.pdbx_strand_id
1 'polypeptide(L)'
;MKITDILKLAMKNLTGHKRIMLRVAVSVLTVVLLCCSAAVFVSAVTDELSDIQYKHIDQACAMVSAYSDTAKQAEDTADDIISKITAVSEVISCNVGYQYDIYTTSEYLNSVSQSNDSEDHLVKDITLICGDDMEKTAFVDMMRQSKYILAVDMRYDVISENQRISFEHNYPDKQIFLYGRNISGDDEVVISEDFLSELGFTREEMERLTGNRVSLKRTDNGEIYLDGFTVCGIASSEAAASVFGQNSMMITKSAAEKTKLCYSDATVHLYYDSFQKALEACEQAEKNGIHATAGLNLMIYSRIDRVSAFIEKILIVILPLICVSMLLSAASALLLYYSDTAQRIAVMRALGATKTDVYGITLAETVLAVFVSGVAGFLLSVGVNAVYNIWLESYFDLSVQIISTVQLIAGAVSCMFMFACVLTASFVTTIKISSASIDRMLKGEH
;
A
#
# COMPACT_ATOMS: atom_id res chain seq x y z
N MET A 1 -7.89 25.91 51.78
CA MET A 1 -6.87 24.83 51.92
C MET A 1 -5.71 25.05 50.95
N LYS A 2 -4.47 24.67 51.35
CA LYS A 2 -3.34 24.71 50.40
C LYS A 2 -3.48 23.55 49.39
N ILE A 3 -3.01 23.75 48.16
CA ILE A 3 -3.09 22.73 47.08
C ILE A 3 -2.45 21.38 47.50
N THR A 4 -1.35 21.47 48.27
CA THR A 4 -0.68 20.28 48.84
C THR A 4 -1.56 19.48 49.80
N ASP A 5 -2.42 20.16 50.57
CA ASP A 5 -3.33 19.51 51.51
C ASP A 5 -4.52 18.87 50.77
N ILE A 6 -4.99 19.49 49.70
CA ILE A 6 -6.02 18.97 48.81
C ILE A 6 -5.53 17.67 48.16
N LEU A 7 -4.30 17.66 47.57
CA LEU A 7 -3.70 16.48 46.94
C LEU A 7 -3.50 15.33 47.94
N LYS A 8 -2.97 15.61 49.15
CA LYS A 8 -2.81 14.58 50.18
C LYS A 8 -4.13 13.96 50.60
N LEU A 9 -5.18 14.78 50.73
CA LEU A 9 -6.51 14.31 51.11
C LEU A 9 -7.14 13.49 49.98
N ALA A 10 -7.00 13.94 48.72
CA ALA A 10 -7.45 13.21 47.56
C ALA A 10 -6.79 11.83 47.44
N MET A 11 -5.47 11.73 47.62
CA MET A 11 -4.75 10.45 47.63
C MET A 11 -5.22 9.51 48.75
N LYS A 12 -5.47 10.06 49.95
CA LYS A 12 -5.97 9.28 51.09
C LYS A 12 -7.39 8.75 50.83
N ASN A 13 -8.25 9.56 50.19
CA ASN A 13 -9.60 9.14 49.83
C ASN A 13 -9.61 8.08 48.74
N LEU A 14 -8.80 8.21 47.70
CA LEU A 14 -8.62 7.23 46.66
C LEU A 14 -8.24 5.84 47.25
N THR A 15 -7.35 5.81 48.22
CA THR A 15 -6.93 4.55 48.89
C THR A 15 -8.03 4.00 49.82
N GLY A 16 -8.95 4.81 50.32
CA GLY A 16 -10.08 4.40 51.17
C GLY A 16 -11.21 3.70 50.41
N HIS A 17 -11.49 4.13 49.16
CA HIS A 17 -12.62 3.65 48.36
C HIS A 17 -12.17 2.82 47.11
N LYS A 18 -11.21 1.96 47.31
CA LYS A 18 -10.52 1.18 46.24
C LYS A 18 -11.46 0.53 45.23
N ARG A 19 -12.57 -0.08 45.69
CA ARG A 19 -13.48 -0.85 44.79
C ARG A 19 -14.21 0.04 43.79
N ILE A 20 -14.65 1.24 44.21
CA ILE A 20 -15.44 2.12 43.34
C ILE A 20 -14.50 2.85 42.37
N MET A 21 -13.40 3.39 42.91
CA MET A 21 -12.37 4.06 42.13
C MET A 21 -11.73 3.09 41.09
N LEU A 22 -11.60 1.81 41.45
CA LEU A 22 -11.13 0.79 40.51
C LEU A 22 -12.07 0.67 39.30
N ARG A 23 -13.40 0.75 39.48
CA ARG A 23 -14.36 0.71 38.37
C ARG A 23 -14.20 1.89 37.43
N VAL A 24 -14.03 3.11 37.95
CA VAL A 24 -13.74 4.31 37.15
C VAL A 24 -12.43 4.14 36.38
N ALA A 25 -11.38 3.69 37.10
CA ALA A 25 -10.08 3.48 36.54
C ALA A 25 -10.09 2.44 35.40
N VAL A 26 -10.76 1.31 35.61
CA VAL A 26 -10.93 0.25 34.59
C VAL A 26 -11.70 0.79 33.39
N SER A 27 -12.78 1.57 33.58
CA SER A 27 -13.53 2.15 32.45
C SER A 27 -12.66 3.08 31.59
N VAL A 28 -11.90 3.99 32.24
CA VAL A 28 -10.99 4.90 31.52
C VAL A 28 -9.89 4.14 30.80
N LEU A 29 -9.25 3.20 31.49
CA LEU A 29 -8.19 2.34 30.95
C LEU A 29 -8.68 1.59 29.73
N THR A 30 -9.87 0.97 29.79
CA THR A 30 -10.44 0.18 28.69
C THR A 30 -10.71 1.05 27.46
N VAL A 31 -11.27 2.26 27.64
CA VAL A 31 -11.54 3.18 26.54
C VAL A 31 -10.23 3.61 25.87
N VAL A 32 -9.24 4.02 26.65
CA VAL A 32 -7.94 4.44 26.11
C VAL A 32 -7.25 3.30 25.36
N LEU A 33 -7.24 2.11 25.96
CA LEU A 33 -6.67 0.91 25.35
C LEU A 33 -7.34 0.60 24.00
N LEU A 34 -8.66 0.57 23.96
CA LEU A 34 -9.42 0.24 22.73
C LEU A 34 -9.23 1.32 21.65
N CYS A 35 -9.29 2.62 22.02
CA CYS A 35 -9.08 3.69 21.05
C CYS A 35 -7.67 3.68 20.47
N CYS A 36 -6.65 3.47 21.30
CA CYS A 36 -5.28 3.40 20.86
C CYS A 36 -5.03 2.17 19.95
N SER A 37 -5.52 0.99 20.35
CA SER A 37 -5.33 -0.22 19.57
C SER A 37 -6.09 -0.19 18.24
N ALA A 38 -7.31 0.36 18.22
CA ALA A 38 -8.06 0.54 16.99
C ALA A 38 -7.38 1.53 16.04
N ALA A 39 -6.86 2.64 16.56
CA ALA A 39 -6.15 3.64 15.75
C ALA A 39 -4.87 3.06 15.10
N VAL A 40 -4.11 2.25 15.84
CA VAL A 40 -2.92 1.57 15.30
C VAL A 40 -3.31 0.57 14.24
N PHE A 41 -4.37 -0.21 14.47
CA PHE A 41 -4.83 -1.19 13.48
C PHE A 41 -5.26 -0.52 12.17
N VAL A 42 -6.06 0.55 12.25
CA VAL A 42 -6.48 1.31 11.05
C VAL A 42 -5.28 1.91 10.33
N SER A 43 -4.34 2.55 11.08
CA SER A 43 -3.12 3.12 10.49
C SER A 43 -2.30 2.04 9.77
N ALA A 44 -2.09 0.88 10.41
CA ALA A 44 -1.31 -0.20 9.84
C ALA A 44 -1.91 -0.73 8.52
N VAL A 45 -3.22 -0.92 8.49
CA VAL A 45 -3.91 -1.37 7.25
C VAL A 45 -3.82 -0.30 6.17
N THR A 46 -3.95 0.97 6.51
CA THR A 46 -3.84 2.08 5.55
C THR A 46 -2.42 2.21 5.01
N ASP A 47 -1.41 2.09 5.86
CA ASP A 47 0.00 2.15 5.47
C ASP A 47 0.35 0.98 4.54
N GLU A 48 -0.11 -0.24 4.84
CA GLU A 48 0.08 -1.42 4.00
C GLU A 48 -0.61 -1.30 2.65
N LEU A 49 -1.86 -0.81 2.62
CA LEU A 49 -2.56 -0.55 1.35
C LEU A 49 -1.82 0.49 0.51
N SER A 50 -1.27 1.52 1.14
CA SER A 50 -0.46 2.53 0.46
C SER A 50 0.83 1.94 -0.09
N ASP A 51 1.53 1.09 0.68
CA ASP A 51 2.75 0.42 0.24
C ASP A 51 2.48 -0.51 -0.95
N ILE A 52 1.43 -1.34 -0.87
CA ILE A 52 0.99 -2.19 -2.00
C ILE A 52 0.66 -1.33 -3.23
N GLN A 53 -0.01 -0.18 -3.04
CA GLN A 53 -0.33 0.71 -4.14
C GLN A 53 0.95 1.23 -4.83
N TYR A 54 1.90 1.78 -4.08
CA TYR A 54 3.13 2.32 -4.66
C TYR A 54 4.04 1.22 -5.23
N LYS A 55 4.14 0.08 -4.57
CA LYS A 55 4.92 -1.07 -5.01
C LYS A 55 4.46 -1.61 -6.36
N HIS A 56 3.17 -1.58 -6.62
CA HIS A 56 2.53 -2.15 -7.81
C HIS A 56 1.72 -1.13 -8.60
N ILE A 57 2.03 0.16 -8.47
CA ILE A 57 1.30 1.22 -9.20
C ILE A 57 1.43 1.10 -10.72
N ASP A 58 2.48 0.41 -11.20
CA ASP A 58 2.62 0.00 -12.60
C ASP A 58 1.47 -0.87 -13.09
N GLN A 59 0.76 -1.54 -12.17
CA GLN A 59 -0.42 -2.34 -12.46
C GLN A 59 -1.73 -1.58 -12.27
N ALA A 60 -1.69 -0.29 -11.89
CA ALA A 60 -2.85 0.60 -11.89
C ALA A 60 -3.17 1.01 -13.33
N CYS A 61 -3.37 0.02 -14.20
CA CYS A 61 -3.63 0.21 -15.60
C CYS A 61 -4.79 -0.65 -16.09
N ALA A 62 -5.48 -0.17 -17.14
CA ALA A 62 -6.33 -0.98 -17.99
C ALA A 62 -5.48 -1.47 -19.18
N MET A 63 -5.30 -2.77 -19.26
CA MET A 63 -4.55 -3.42 -20.33
C MET A 63 -5.52 -3.97 -21.36
N VAL A 64 -5.38 -3.56 -22.60
CA VAL A 64 -6.24 -3.96 -23.71
C VAL A 64 -5.39 -4.53 -24.84
N SER A 65 -5.72 -5.73 -25.31
CA SER A 65 -5.09 -6.28 -26.50
C SER A 65 -5.69 -5.66 -27.75
N ALA A 66 -4.85 -5.13 -28.62
CA ALA A 66 -5.20 -4.61 -29.92
C ALA A 66 -4.93 -5.68 -31.00
N TYR A 67 -5.55 -6.85 -30.81
CA TYR A 67 -5.35 -7.99 -31.69
C TYR A 67 -5.76 -7.68 -33.13
N SER A 68 -4.87 -7.99 -34.07
CA SER A 68 -5.14 -7.87 -35.52
C SER A 68 -4.10 -8.68 -36.32
N ASP A 69 -4.38 -8.91 -37.59
CA ASP A 69 -3.50 -9.68 -38.47
C ASP A 69 -2.22 -8.92 -38.89
N THR A 70 -2.21 -7.60 -38.75
CA THR A 70 -1.07 -6.75 -39.14
C THR A 70 -0.81 -5.65 -38.12
N ALA A 71 0.45 -5.23 -38.02
CA ALA A 71 0.84 -4.13 -37.13
C ALA A 71 0.11 -2.80 -37.43
N LYS A 72 -0.20 -2.55 -38.70
CA LYS A 72 -0.96 -1.34 -39.08
C LYS A 72 -2.41 -1.37 -38.63
N GLN A 73 -3.09 -2.50 -38.75
CA GLN A 73 -4.45 -2.65 -38.22
C GLN A 73 -4.47 -2.60 -36.72
N ALA A 74 -3.43 -3.13 -36.05
CA ALA A 74 -3.26 -3.03 -34.61
C ALA A 74 -3.11 -1.57 -34.16
N GLU A 75 -2.38 -0.75 -34.93
CA GLU A 75 -2.24 0.67 -34.67
C GLU A 75 -3.60 1.41 -34.74
N ASP A 76 -4.36 1.19 -35.82
CA ASP A 76 -5.69 1.80 -35.99
C ASP A 76 -6.63 1.36 -34.84
N THR A 77 -6.54 0.09 -34.43
CA THR A 77 -7.31 -0.47 -33.31
C THR A 77 -6.87 0.14 -31.98
N ALA A 78 -5.56 0.30 -31.74
CA ALA A 78 -5.03 0.91 -30.53
C ALA A 78 -5.46 2.39 -30.42
N ASP A 79 -5.38 3.14 -31.50
CA ASP A 79 -5.81 4.54 -31.54
C ASP A 79 -7.32 4.69 -31.27
N ASP A 80 -8.15 3.79 -31.79
CA ASP A 80 -9.59 3.75 -31.50
C ASP A 80 -9.88 3.41 -30.04
N ILE A 81 -9.18 2.42 -29.48
CA ILE A 81 -9.28 2.03 -28.07
C ILE A 81 -8.91 3.21 -27.16
N ILE A 82 -7.75 3.82 -27.40
CA ILE A 82 -7.27 4.97 -26.62
C ILE A 82 -8.29 6.11 -26.68
N SER A 83 -8.77 6.45 -27.87
CA SER A 83 -9.75 7.54 -28.04
C SER A 83 -11.06 7.28 -27.28
N LYS A 84 -11.55 6.06 -27.27
CA LYS A 84 -12.79 5.67 -26.59
C LYS A 84 -12.64 5.69 -25.07
N ILE A 85 -11.51 5.20 -24.54
CA ILE A 85 -11.30 5.12 -23.08
C ILE A 85 -10.93 6.49 -22.53
N THR A 86 -10.07 7.27 -23.19
CA THR A 86 -9.71 8.62 -22.74
C THR A 86 -10.87 9.60 -22.77
N ALA A 87 -11.87 9.36 -23.60
CA ALA A 87 -13.11 10.15 -23.61
C ALA A 87 -13.97 9.94 -22.33
N VAL A 88 -13.76 8.84 -21.60
CA VAL A 88 -14.59 8.45 -20.46
C VAL A 88 -13.86 8.58 -19.12
N SER A 89 -12.54 8.33 -19.11
CA SER A 89 -11.71 8.35 -17.90
C SER A 89 -10.43 9.12 -18.11
N GLU A 90 -10.00 9.85 -17.09
CA GLU A 90 -8.75 10.60 -17.09
C GLU A 90 -7.57 9.65 -16.99
N VAL A 91 -6.79 9.54 -18.07
CA VAL A 91 -5.59 8.71 -18.17
C VAL A 91 -4.38 9.59 -17.90
N ILE A 92 -3.46 9.16 -17.03
CA ILE A 92 -2.23 9.92 -16.75
C ILE A 92 -1.20 9.69 -17.83
N SER A 93 -1.04 8.44 -18.25
CA SER A 93 -0.01 8.00 -19.19
C SER A 93 -0.56 6.85 -20.03
N CYS A 94 -0.11 6.76 -21.27
CA CYS A 94 -0.45 5.68 -22.17
C CYS A 94 0.82 5.09 -22.77
N ASN A 95 0.86 3.76 -22.87
CA ASN A 95 1.94 3.03 -23.51
C ASN A 95 1.33 2.06 -24.54
N VAL A 96 1.92 1.98 -25.71
CA VAL A 96 1.53 1.03 -26.75
C VAL A 96 2.76 0.24 -27.15
N GLY A 97 2.71 -1.05 -26.85
CA GLY A 97 3.75 -2.02 -27.17
C GLY A 97 3.29 -2.99 -28.25
N TYR A 98 4.13 -3.20 -29.24
CA TYR A 98 3.94 -4.21 -30.29
C TYR A 98 4.96 -5.32 -30.08
N GLN A 99 4.48 -6.54 -29.97
CA GLN A 99 5.34 -7.70 -29.86
C GLN A 99 5.67 -8.23 -31.26
N TYR A 100 6.95 -8.44 -31.50
CA TYR A 100 7.46 -9.08 -32.68
C TYR A 100 8.27 -10.30 -32.29
N ASP A 101 7.98 -11.42 -32.95
CA ASP A 101 8.67 -12.67 -32.72
C ASP A 101 9.74 -12.92 -33.81
N ILE A 102 10.82 -13.57 -33.40
CA ILE A 102 11.90 -13.99 -34.31
C ILE A 102 11.44 -15.15 -35.19
N TYR A 103 10.33 -15.81 -34.82
CA TYR A 103 9.77 -16.97 -35.49
C TYR A 103 8.29 -16.78 -35.80
N THR A 104 7.86 -17.32 -36.97
CA THR A 104 6.43 -17.35 -37.32
C THR A 104 5.66 -18.36 -36.46
N THR A 105 4.39 -18.10 -36.23
CA THR A 105 3.47 -19.06 -35.56
C THR A 105 3.46 -20.41 -36.27
N SER A 106 3.56 -20.45 -37.61
CA SER A 106 3.61 -21.67 -38.41
C SER A 106 4.91 -22.46 -38.20
N GLU A 107 6.06 -21.78 -38.05
CA GLU A 107 7.33 -22.46 -37.74
C GLU A 107 7.29 -23.06 -36.34
N TYR A 108 6.71 -22.33 -35.38
CA TYR A 108 6.49 -22.81 -34.00
C TYR A 108 5.59 -24.07 -34.00
N LEU A 109 4.42 -24.00 -34.62
CA LEU A 109 3.49 -25.15 -34.71
C LEU A 109 4.09 -26.36 -35.44
N ASN A 110 4.86 -26.12 -36.49
CA ASN A 110 5.57 -27.19 -37.20
C ASN A 110 6.65 -27.84 -36.35
N SER A 111 7.39 -27.05 -35.55
CA SER A 111 8.40 -27.57 -34.61
C SER A 111 7.76 -28.43 -33.52
N VAL A 112 6.63 -27.98 -32.94
CA VAL A 112 5.86 -28.71 -31.93
C VAL A 112 5.26 -30.00 -32.50
N SER A 113 4.76 -29.99 -33.74
CA SER A 113 4.17 -31.18 -34.38
C SER A 113 5.20 -32.22 -34.78
N GLN A 114 6.44 -31.83 -35.00
CA GLN A 114 7.55 -32.76 -35.36
C GLN A 114 8.27 -33.29 -34.10
N SER A 115 8.05 -32.72 -32.92
CA SER A 115 8.77 -33.01 -31.68
C SER A 115 8.27 -34.26 -30.93
N ASN A 116 7.61 -35.22 -31.61
CA ASN A 116 7.13 -36.45 -30.93
C ASN A 116 8.23 -37.36 -30.35
N ASP A 117 9.51 -37.06 -30.50
CA ASP A 117 10.59 -37.93 -30.01
C ASP A 117 11.92 -37.32 -29.55
N SER A 118 12.11 -36.00 -29.50
CA SER A 118 13.35 -35.46 -28.91
C SER A 118 13.27 -33.99 -28.51
N GLU A 119 13.83 -33.67 -27.34
CA GLU A 119 14.02 -32.31 -26.81
C GLU A 119 14.90 -31.40 -27.71
N ASP A 120 15.61 -31.96 -28.68
CA ASP A 120 16.59 -31.30 -29.53
C ASP A 120 16.02 -30.43 -30.67
N HIS A 121 14.73 -30.54 -30.99
CA HIS A 121 14.16 -29.84 -32.16
C HIS A 121 13.56 -28.46 -31.87
N LEU A 122 13.53 -28.02 -30.63
CA LEU A 122 12.97 -26.75 -30.21
C LEU A 122 14.03 -25.65 -29.95
N VAL A 123 15.30 -25.98 -30.14
CA VAL A 123 16.42 -25.08 -29.87
C VAL A 123 16.88 -24.47 -31.19
N LYS A 124 16.75 -23.14 -31.33
CA LYS A 124 17.28 -22.39 -32.46
C LYS A 124 18.27 -21.35 -32.00
N ASP A 125 19.38 -21.25 -32.69
CA ASP A 125 20.46 -20.33 -32.30
C ASP A 125 20.22 -18.94 -32.85
N ILE A 126 20.34 -17.95 -31.95
CA ILE A 126 20.47 -16.55 -32.33
C ILE A 126 21.88 -16.08 -32.07
N THR A 127 22.40 -15.30 -33.01
CA THR A 127 23.73 -14.68 -32.89
C THR A 127 23.60 -13.19 -32.87
N LEU A 128 24.16 -12.56 -31.82
CA LEU A 128 24.35 -11.13 -31.75
C LEU A 128 25.78 -10.78 -32.18
N ILE A 129 25.88 -9.96 -33.24
CA ILE A 129 27.14 -9.47 -33.77
C ILE A 129 27.31 -8.02 -33.34
N CYS A 130 28.46 -7.67 -32.77
CA CYS A 130 28.81 -6.33 -32.39
C CYS A 130 30.15 -5.92 -33.00
N GLY A 131 30.11 -5.05 -33.99
CA GLY A 131 31.29 -4.64 -34.75
C GLY A 131 31.98 -5.81 -35.46
N ASP A 132 33.29 -5.68 -35.70
CA ASP A 132 34.08 -6.70 -36.44
C ASP A 132 34.61 -7.81 -35.50
N ASP A 133 34.63 -7.60 -34.19
CA ASP A 133 35.39 -8.43 -33.24
C ASP A 133 34.55 -9.22 -32.22
N MET A 134 33.23 -8.99 -32.13
CA MET A 134 32.40 -9.60 -31.08
C MET A 134 31.16 -10.27 -31.67
N GLU A 135 31.18 -11.59 -31.69
CA GLU A 135 30.05 -12.42 -32.09
C GLU A 135 29.74 -13.43 -30.99
N LYS A 136 28.50 -13.41 -30.47
CA LYS A 136 28.07 -14.37 -29.45
C LYS A 136 26.74 -14.98 -29.82
N THR A 137 26.68 -16.32 -29.69
CA THR A 137 25.53 -17.12 -30.03
C THR A 137 24.95 -17.75 -28.80
N ALA A 138 23.63 -17.71 -28.66
CA ALA A 138 22.90 -18.41 -27.62
C ALA A 138 21.81 -19.31 -28.23
N PHE A 139 21.54 -20.36 -27.50
CA PHE A 139 20.42 -21.26 -27.79
C PHE A 139 19.13 -20.64 -27.25
N VAL A 140 18.09 -20.52 -28.05
CA VAL A 140 16.76 -20.09 -27.65
C VAL A 140 15.86 -21.30 -27.52
N ASP A 141 15.58 -21.66 -26.28
CA ASP A 141 14.53 -22.64 -25.97
C ASP A 141 13.16 -21.97 -26.09
N MET A 142 12.47 -22.21 -27.19
CA MET A 142 11.16 -21.60 -27.47
C MET A 142 10.07 -21.97 -26.46
N MET A 143 10.24 -23.05 -25.69
CA MET A 143 9.26 -23.53 -24.72
C MET A 143 9.49 -22.94 -23.32
N ARG A 144 10.73 -22.62 -22.98
CA ARG A 144 11.10 -22.14 -21.64
C ARG A 144 11.32 -20.63 -21.54
N GLN A 145 11.69 -20.00 -22.66
CA GLN A 145 12.06 -18.58 -22.68
C GLN A 145 11.61 -17.95 -23.99
N SER A 146 10.48 -17.29 -23.99
CA SER A 146 10.06 -16.47 -25.13
C SER A 146 10.96 -15.25 -25.22
N LYS A 147 11.90 -15.25 -26.18
CA LYS A 147 12.65 -14.05 -26.55
C LYS A 147 11.85 -13.31 -27.61
N TYR A 148 11.42 -12.13 -27.27
CA TYR A 148 10.67 -11.27 -28.18
C TYR A 148 11.34 -9.90 -28.31
N ILE A 149 10.99 -9.23 -29.37
CA ILE A 149 11.39 -7.85 -29.62
C ILE A 149 10.15 -6.99 -29.37
N LEU A 150 10.26 -6.12 -28.41
CA LEU A 150 9.22 -5.14 -28.07
C LEU A 150 9.44 -3.90 -28.95
N ALA A 151 8.49 -3.62 -29.82
CA ALA A 151 8.48 -2.37 -30.56
C ALA A 151 7.54 -1.39 -29.87
N VAL A 152 8.06 -0.21 -29.54
CA VAL A 152 7.32 0.84 -28.85
C VAL A 152 6.89 1.93 -29.81
N ASP A 153 5.68 2.45 -29.61
CA ASP A 153 5.18 3.57 -30.36
C ASP A 153 5.63 4.88 -29.71
N MET A 154 6.53 5.58 -30.37
CA MET A 154 7.11 6.84 -29.87
C MET A 154 6.12 8.00 -29.77
N ARG A 155 4.88 7.82 -30.20
CA ARG A 155 3.80 8.80 -29.98
C ARG A 155 3.31 8.80 -28.53
N TYR A 156 3.61 7.71 -27.79
CA TYR A 156 3.22 7.47 -26.41
C TYR A 156 4.45 7.32 -25.51
N ASP A 157 4.21 7.19 -24.23
CA ASP A 157 5.29 7.01 -23.26
C ASP A 157 5.95 5.65 -23.43
N VAL A 158 7.26 5.62 -23.58
CA VAL A 158 8.04 4.36 -23.64
C VAL A 158 8.09 3.70 -22.27
N ILE A 159 8.26 4.51 -21.24
CA ILE A 159 8.19 4.10 -19.83
C ILE A 159 7.20 5.04 -19.16
N SER A 160 6.11 4.50 -18.64
CA SER A 160 5.12 5.31 -17.95
C SER A 160 5.64 5.82 -16.61
N GLU A 161 5.07 6.91 -16.12
CA GLU A 161 5.37 7.44 -14.79
C GLU A 161 5.07 6.41 -13.69
N ASN A 162 4.01 5.64 -13.84
CA ASN A 162 3.65 4.57 -12.91
C ASN A 162 4.71 3.47 -12.84
N GLN A 163 5.26 3.05 -13.99
CA GLN A 163 6.35 2.08 -14.05
C GLN A 163 7.61 2.62 -13.37
N ARG A 164 7.92 3.90 -13.57
CA ARG A 164 9.06 4.56 -12.93
C ARG A 164 8.90 4.61 -11.41
N ILE A 165 7.73 5.03 -10.92
CA ILE A 165 7.43 5.10 -9.47
C ILE A 165 7.51 3.72 -8.83
N SER A 166 6.87 2.71 -9.45
CA SER A 166 6.92 1.33 -8.97
C SER A 166 8.35 0.80 -8.91
N PHE A 167 9.14 1.04 -9.96
CA PHE A 167 10.53 0.63 -9.99
C PHE A 167 11.37 1.30 -8.89
N GLU A 168 11.28 2.62 -8.73
CA GLU A 168 11.99 3.37 -7.71
C GLU A 168 11.61 2.93 -6.29
N HIS A 169 10.34 2.59 -6.07
CA HIS A 169 9.85 2.08 -4.79
C HIS A 169 10.40 0.68 -4.47
N ASN A 170 10.34 -0.23 -5.46
CA ASN A 170 10.81 -1.61 -5.28
C ASN A 170 12.33 -1.74 -5.23
N TYR A 171 13.05 -0.87 -5.92
CA TYR A 171 14.49 -0.94 -6.12
C TYR A 171 15.17 0.42 -5.90
N PRO A 172 15.13 0.98 -4.67
CA PRO A 172 15.57 2.36 -4.39
C PRO A 172 17.06 2.59 -4.70
N ASP A 173 17.88 1.52 -4.68
CA ASP A 173 19.33 1.59 -4.95
C ASP A 173 19.69 1.18 -6.38
N LYS A 174 18.71 0.94 -7.26
CA LYS A 174 18.93 0.48 -8.62
C LYS A 174 18.56 1.56 -9.64
N GLN A 175 19.10 1.42 -10.84
CA GLN A 175 18.78 2.25 -11.99
C GLN A 175 18.04 1.44 -13.05
N ILE A 176 17.11 2.07 -13.76
CA ILE A 176 16.39 1.44 -14.88
C ILE A 176 17.39 0.99 -15.94
N PHE A 177 18.34 1.85 -16.28
CA PHE A 177 19.41 1.53 -17.22
C PHE A 177 20.74 1.35 -16.47
N LEU A 178 21.38 0.20 -16.64
CA LEU A 178 22.73 -0.03 -16.15
C LEU A 178 23.75 0.86 -16.88
N TYR A 179 23.55 0.97 -18.20
CA TYR A 179 24.38 1.78 -19.07
C TYR A 179 23.51 2.50 -20.10
N GLY A 180 23.92 3.72 -20.49
CA GLY A 180 23.27 4.46 -21.54
C GLY A 180 21.92 5.11 -21.15
N ARG A 181 20.97 5.12 -22.06
CA ARG A 181 19.68 5.83 -21.96
C ARG A 181 18.55 5.09 -22.67
N ASN A 182 17.34 5.61 -22.51
CA ASN A 182 16.19 5.13 -23.25
C ASN A 182 16.30 5.42 -24.76
N ILE A 183 15.54 4.68 -25.55
CA ILE A 183 15.45 4.83 -27.00
C ILE A 183 14.90 6.21 -27.38
N SER A 184 15.44 6.80 -28.44
CA SER A 184 15.01 8.10 -28.97
C SER A 184 15.00 8.18 -30.49
N GLY A 185 15.48 7.15 -31.19
CA GLY A 185 15.55 7.12 -32.63
C GLY A 185 15.31 5.74 -33.22
N ASP A 186 15.02 5.69 -34.54
CA ASP A 186 14.66 4.47 -35.26
C ASP A 186 15.85 3.50 -35.49
N ASP A 187 17.06 3.97 -35.34
CA ASP A 187 18.28 3.18 -35.48
C ASP A 187 18.89 2.78 -34.13
N GLU A 188 18.11 2.92 -33.06
CA GLU A 188 18.52 2.63 -31.71
C GLU A 188 17.83 1.38 -31.15
N VAL A 189 18.54 0.70 -30.25
CA VAL A 189 18.02 -0.46 -29.52
C VAL A 189 18.42 -0.39 -28.04
N VAL A 190 17.46 -0.72 -27.15
CA VAL A 190 17.73 -1.03 -25.74
C VAL A 190 17.68 -2.55 -25.58
N ILE A 191 18.65 -3.12 -24.87
CA ILE A 191 18.77 -4.55 -24.65
C ILE A 191 18.71 -4.83 -23.15
N SER A 192 17.99 -5.87 -22.72
CA SER A 192 17.97 -6.26 -21.32
C SER A 192 19.26 -6.95 -20.88
N GLU A 193 19.69 -6.72 -19.62
CA GLU A 193 20.84 -7.40 -19.02
C GLU A 193 20.70 -8.92 -19.10
N ASP A 194 19.49 -9.43 -18.86
CA ASP A 194 19.19 -10.88 -18.90
C ASP A 194 19.46 -11.45 -20.29
N PHE A 195 19.01 -10.76 -21.33
CA PHE A 195 19.25 -11.19 -22.72
C PHE A 195 20.76 -11.28 -23.03
N LEU A 196 21.53 -10.28 -22.64
CA LEU A 196 22.98 -10.27 -22.85
C LEU A 196 23.70 -11.29 -21.97
N SER A 197 23.27 -11.50 -20.75
CA SER A 197 23.84 -12.47 -19.83
C SER A 197 23.66 -13.90 -20.34
N GLU A 198 22.50 -14.22 -20.91
CA GLU A 198 22.25 -15.51 -21.55
C GLU A 198 23.11 -15.75 -22.81
N LEU A 199 23.43 -14.67 -23.54
CA LEU A 199 24.43 -14.71 -24.63
C LEU A 199 25.87 -14.84 -24.11
N GLY A 200 26.06 -14.81 -22.78
CA GLY A 200 27.39 -14.92 -22.16
C GLY A 200 28.22 -13.63 -22.18
N PHE A 201 27.57 -12.46 -22.26
CA PHE A 201 28.25 -11.18 -22.10
C PHE A 201 28.54 -10.91 -20.62
N THR A 202 29.77 -10.48 -20.36
CA THR A 202 30.16 -9.97 -19.05
C THR A 202 29.75 -8.49 -18.90
N ARG A 203 29.69 -7.98 -17.66
CA ARG A 203 29.34 -6.58 -17.42
C ARG A 203 30.28 -5.58 -18.09
N GLU A 204 31.58 -5.91 -18.19
CA GLU A 204 32.55 -5.08 -18.91
C GLU A 204 32.28 -5.04 -20.42
N GLU A 205 31.90 -6.19 -20.99
CA GLU A 205 31.50 -6.28 -22.41
C GLU A 205 30.20 -5.53 -22.67
N MET A 206 29.23 -5.60 -21.75
CA MET A 206 27.96 -4.86 -21.84
C MET A 206 28.19 -3.34 -21.83
N GLU A 207 29.08 -2.84 -20.97
CA GLU A 207 29.44 -1.42 -20.98
C GLU A 207 30.02 -0.97 -22.33
N ARG A 208 30.88 -1.80 -22.91
CA ARG A 208 31.47 -1.54 -24.25
C ARG A 208 30.48 -1.64 -25.40
N LEU A 209 29.41 -2.43 -25.24
CA LEU A 209 28.33 -2.51 -26.22
C LEU A 209 27.60 -1.18 -26.39
N THR A 210 27.45 -0.40 -25.33
CA THR A 210 26.73 0.87 -25.36
C THR A 210 27.40 1.85 -26.34
N GLY A 211 26.63 2.39 -27.26
CA GLY A 211 27.10 3.28 -28.33
C GLY A 211 27.64 2.57 -29.58
N ASN A 212 27.79 1.24 -29.55
CA ASN A 212 28.22 0.45 -30.69
C ASN A 212 27.04 -0.10 -31.49
N ARG A 213 27.29 -0.42 -32.76
CA ARG A 213 26.27 -1.03 -33.63
C ARG A 213 26.22 -2.53 -33.43
N VAL A 214 25.01 -3.04 -33.39
CA VAL A 214 24.73 -4.48 -33.28
C VAL A 214 23.83 -4.95 -34.43
N SER A 215 23.99 -6.20 -34.80
CA SER A 215 23.09 -6.89 -35.72
C SER A 215 22.69 -8.22 -35.09
N LEU A 216 21.40 -8.56 -35.20
CA LEU A 216 20.85 -9.83 -34.74
C LEU A 216 20.56 -10.71 -35.96
N LYS A 217 21.17 -11.89 -35.99
CA LYS A 217 20.95 -12.86 -37.05
C LYS A 217 20.50 -14.21 -36.49
N ARG A 218 19.82 -14.97 -37.27
CA ARG A 218 19.47 -16.36 -37.05
C ARG A 218 20.63 -17.25 -37.53
N THR A 219 21.08 -18.20 -36.72
CA THR A 219 22.27 -18.97 -37.00
C THR A 219 22.00 -20.06 -38.04
N ASP A 220 20.80 -20.68 -38.03
CA ASP A 220 20.42 -21.80 -38.88
C ASP A 220 20.32 -21.43 -40.36
N ASN A 221 19.85 -20.26 -40.71
CA ASN A 221 19.66 -19.82 -42.09
C ASN A 221 20.44 -18.53 -42.43
N GLY A 222 21.12 -17.91 -41.45
CA GLY A 222 21.86 -16.67 -41.63
C GLY A 222 20.99 -15.46 -41.87
N GLU A 223 19.69 -15.53 -41.65
CA GLU A 223 18.76 -14.41 -41.86
C GLU A 223 18.98 -13.34 -40.82
N ILE A 224 19.14 -12.08 -41.27
CA ILE A 224 19.36 -10.94 -40.42
C ILE A 224 17.99 -10.31 -40.06
N TYR A 225 17.70 -10.22 -38.77
CA TYR A 225 16.49 -9.59 -38.22
C TYR A 225 16.66 -8.13 -37.90
N LEU A 226 17.76 -7.78 -37.22
CA LEU A 226 18.15 -6.41 -36.95
C LEU A 226 19.52 -6.19 -37.55
N ASP A 227 19.71 -5.10 -38.27
CA ASP A 227 20.99 -4.80 -38.90
C ASP A 227 21.44 -3.37 -38.60
N GLY A 228 22.61 -3.26 -37.95
CA GLY A 228 23.29 -2.01 -37.73
C GLY A 228 22.62 -1.05 -36.71
N PHE A 229 21.83 -1.59 -35.78
CA PHE A 229 21.23 -0.80 -34.71
C PHE A 229 22.25 -0.37 -33.67
N THR A 230 22.17 0.86 -33.22
CA THR A 230 23.05 1.40 -32.15
C THR A 230 22.47 1.05 -30.79
N VAL A 231 23.25 0.39 -29.92
CA VAL A 231 22.85 0.11 -28.54
C VAL A 231 22.86 1.43 -27.75
N CYS A 232 21.68 2.02 -27.53
CA CYS A 232 21.56 3.27 -26.79
C CYS A 232 21.49 3.06 -25.28
N GLY A 233 21.07 1.87 -24.82
CA GLY A 233 21.01 1.56 -23.40
C GLY A 233 20.93 0.06 -23.13
N ILE A 234 21.32 -0.30 -21.90
CA ILE A 234 21.18 -1.66 -21.36
C ILE A 234 20.31 -1.55 -20.11
N ALA A 235 19.13 -2.14 -20.17
CA ALA A 235 18.19 -2.15 -19.06
C ALA A 235 18.62 -3.16 -17.98
N SER A 236 18.51 -2.82 -16.70
CA SER A 236 18.78 -3.77 -15.61
C SER A 236 17.80 -4.95 -15.64
N SER A 237 18.19 -6.08 -15.07
CA SER A 237 17.32 -7.27 -14.99
C SER A 237 16.00 -6.94 -14.28
N GLU A 238 16.05 -6.13 -13.22
CA GLU A 238 14.87 -5.70 -12.48
C GLU A 238 13.95 -4.80 -13.32
N ALA A 239 14.53 -3.90 -14.12
CA ALA A 239 13.76 -3.04 -15.01
C ALA A 239 13.19 -3.83 -16.20
N ALA A 240 13.96 -4.79 -16.73
CA ALA A 240 13.47 -5.68 -17.77
C ALA A 240 12.24 -6.48 -17.29
N ALA A 241 12.28 -7.00 -16.07
CA ALA A 241 11.16 -7.74 -15.50
C ALA A 241 9.89 -6.90 -15.29
N SER A 242 10.05 -5.62 -14.92
CA SER A 242 8.92 -4.77 -14.54
C SER A 242 8.43 -3.83 -15.64
N VAL A 243 9.29 -3.46 -16.60
CA VAL A 243 9.01 -2.39 -17.58
C VAL A 243 8.99 -2.90 -19.02
N PHE A 244 9.97 -3.73 -19.39
CA PHE A 244 10.20 -4.10 -20.79
C PHE A 244 9.84 -5.55 -21.12
N GLY A 245 9.66 -6.40 -20.12
CA GLY A 245 9.64 -7.85 -20.24
C GLY A 245 11.05 -8.46 -20.17
N GLN A 246 11.15 -9.61 -19.50
CA GLN A 246 12.40 -10.34 -19.36
C GLN A 246 12.92 -10.80 -20.74
N ASN A 247 14.25 -10.84 -20.89
CA ASN A 247 14.91 -11.34 -22.09
C ASN A 247 14.48 -10.65 -23.40
N SER A 248 14.26 -9.34 -23.36
CA SER A 248 13.76 -8.56 -24.49
C SER A 248 14.80 -7.60 -25.06
N MET A 249 14.60 -7.26 -26.32
CA MET A 249 15.17 -6.10 -26.98
C MET A 249 14.05 -5.14 -27.32
N MET A 250 14.30 -3.83 -27.14
CA MET A 250 13.32 -2.81 -27.43
C MET A 250 13.79 -1.93 -28.57
N ILE A 251 12.94 -1.73 -29.57
CA ILE A 251 13.16 -0.86 -30.73
C ILE A 251 11.92 0.02 -30.95
N THR A 252 12.00 0.99 -31.86
CA THR A 252 10.81 1.74 -32.26
C THR A 252 9.92 0.89 -33.20
N LYS A 253 8.61 1.18 -33.23
CA LYS A 253 7.67 0.55 -34.14
C LYS A 253 8.08 0.77 -35.59
N SER A 254 8.47 2.01 -35.96
CA SER A 254 8.92 2.36 -37.30
C SER A 254 10.20 1.61 -37.72
N ALA A 255 11.04 1.28 -36.76
CA ALA A 255 12.20 0.42 -37.00
C ALA A 255 11.78 -1.05 -37.23
N ALA A 256 10.87 -1.58 -36.37
CA ALA A 256 10.38 -2.94 -36.49
C ALA A 256 9.73 -3.23 -37.84
N GLU A 257 8.96 -2.29 -38.38
CA GLU A 257 8.29 -2.40 -39.69
C GLU A 257 9.29 -2.49 -40.87
N LYS A 258 10.53 -2.05 -40.68
CA LYS A 258 11.60 -2.15 -41.68
C LYS A 258 12.37 -3.47 -41.59
N THR A 259 12.12 -4.25 -40.56
CA THR A 259 12.77 -5.54 -40.31
C THR A 259 11.99 -6.70 -40.92
N LYS A 260 12.56 -7.91 -40.84
CA LYS A 260 11.87 -9.14 -41.21
C LYS A 260 11.20 -9.83 -40.04
N LEU A 261 11.03 -9.15 -38.93
CA LEU A 261 10.38 -9.66 -37.75
C LEU A 261 8.89 -9.92 -38.02
N CYS A 262 8.37 -10.96 -37.38
CA CYS A 262 6.96 -11.32 -37.52
C CYS A 262 6.15 -10.61 -36.42
N TYR A 263 5.23 -9.74 -36.81
CA TYR A 263 4.27 -9.17 -35.89
C TYR A 263 3.44 -10.27 -35.23
N SER A 264 3.28 -10.21 -33.91
CA SER A 264 2.57 -11.19 -33.10
C SER A 264 1.33 -10.57 -32.43
N ASP A 265 1.51 -9.53 -31.62
CA ASP A 265 0.44 -8.91 -30.85
C ASP A 265 0.74 -7.44 -30.59
N ALA A 266 -0.30 -6.69 -30.19
CA ALA A 266 -0.16 -5.33 -29.69
C ALA A 266 -0.98 -5.16 -28.41
N THR A 267 -0.42 -4.45 -27.45
CA THR A 267 -1.06 -4.20 -26.16
C THR A 267 -1.05 -2.70 -25.86
N VAL A 268 -2.20 -2.20 -25.47
CA VAL A 268 -2.40 -0.82 -25.00
C VAL A 268 -2.50 -0.84 -23.49
N HIS A 269 -1.64 -0.09 -22.82
CA HIS A 269 -1.66 0.11 -21.38
C HIS A 269 -2.06 1.56 -21.08
N LEU A 270 -3.15 1.73 -20.34
CA LEU A 270 -3.69 3.01 -19.92
C LEU A 270 -3.51 3.12 -18.41
N TYR A 271 -2.64 4.01 -17.95
CA TYR A 271 -2.24 4.15 -16.55
C TYR A 271 -3.04 5.21 -15.82
N TYR A 272 -3.35 4.94 -14.56
CA TYR A 272 -4.14 5.77 -13.66
C TYR A 272 -3.37 6.07 -12.38
N ASP A 273 -3.77 7.13 -11.66
CA ASP A 273 -3.16 7.55 -10.38
C ASP A 273 -3.49 6.62 -9.20
N SER A 274 -4.46 5.72 -9.39
CA SER A 274 -4.88 4.79 -8.34
C SER A 274 -5.47 3.50 -8.91
N PHE A 275 -5.37 2.43 -8.13
CA PHE A 275 -5.97 1.14 -8.46
C PHE A 275 -7.49 1.22 -8.62
N GLN A 276 -8.15 2.08 -7.82
CA GLN A 276 -9.60 2.22 -7.91
C GLN A 276 -10.01 2.80 -9.26
N LYS A 277 -9.34 3.85 -9.74
CA LYS A 277 -9.62 4.43 -11.06
C LYS A 277 -9.33 3.45 -12.19
N ALA A 278 -8.28 2.65 -12.09
CA ALA A 278 -7.98 1.62 -13.07
C ALA A 278 -9.10 0.54 -13.14
N LEU A 279 -9.65 0.12 -12.00
CA LEU A 279 -10.77 -0.82 -11.94
C LEU A 279 -12.04 -0.22 -12.56
N GLU A 280 -12.36 1.03 -12.20
CA GLU A 280 -13.51 1.74 -12.76
C GLU A 280 -13.37 1.90 -14.28
N ALA A 281 -12.16 2.17 -14.76
CA ALA A 281 -11.87 2.26 -16.19
C ALA A 281 -12.06 0.91 -16.91
N CYS A 282 -11.60 -0.21 -16.31
CA CYS A 282 -11.83 -1.55 -16.85
C CYS A 282 -13.33 -1.87 -16.92
N GLU A 283 -14.11 -1.57 -15.87
CA GLU A 283 -15.56 -1.78 -15.88
C GLU A 283 -16.29 -0.92 -16.94
N GLN A 284 -15.82 0.30 -17.15
CA GLN A 284 -16.39 1.19 -18.17
C GLN A 284 -16.00 0.73 -19.59
N ALA A 285 -14.76 0.29 -19.78
CA ALA A 285 -14.31 -0.30 -21.04
C ALA A 285 -15.16 -1.52 -21.42
N GLU A 286 -15.42 -2.43 -20.48
CA GLU A 286 -16.29 -3.59 -20.71
C GLU A 286 -17.73 -3.19 -21.08
N LYS A 287 -18.31 -2.19 -20.42
CA LYS A 287 -19.63 -1.65 -20.77
C LYS A 287 -19.68 -1.10 -22.19
N ASN A 288 -18.56 -0.61 -22.71
CA ASN A 288 -18.41 -0.11 -24.08
C ASN A 288 -17.99 -1.20 -25.07
N GLY A 289 -17.98 -2.46 -24.65
CA GLY A 289 -17.64 -3.59 -25.51
C GLY A 289 -16.13 -3.77 -25.74
N ILE A 290 -15.30 -3.12 -24.95
CA ILE A 290 -13.84 -3.26 -24.99
C ILE A 290 -13.40 -4.18 -23.85
N HIS A 291 -12.79 -5.31 -24.19
CA HIS A 291 -12.23 -6.21 -23.21
C HIS A 291 -10.94 -5.62 -22.61
N ALA A 292 -11.05 -5.10 -21.38
CA ALA A 292 -9.91 -4.61 -20.62
C ALA A 292 -9.62 -5.57 -19.44
N THR A 293 -8.36 -5.94 -19.30
CA THR A 293 -7.89 -6.75 -18.17
C THR A 293 -7.18 -5.88 -17.16
N ALA A 294 -7.54 -6.07 -15.88
CA ALA A 294 -6.81 -5.48 -14.77
C ALA A 294 -5.74 -6.46 -14.27
N GLY A 295 -4.59 -5.96 -13.85
CA GLY A 295 -3.51 -6.77 -13.29
C GLY A 295 -3.96 -7.57 -12.05
N LEU A 296 -3.31 -8.71 -11.80
CA LEU A 296 -3.64 -9.61 -10.69
C LEU A 296 -3.61 -8.90 -9.32
N ASN A 297 -2.62 -8.06 -9.10
CA ASN A 297 -2.48 -7.32 -7.85
C ASN A 297 -3.58 -6.26 -7.67
N LEU A 298 -4.11 -5.73 -8.75
CA LEU A 298 -5.26 -4.85 -8.74
C LEU A 298 -6.52 -5.55 -8.20
N MET A 299 -6.73 -6.80 -8.57
CA MET A 299 -7.85 -7.61 -8.02
C MET A 299 -7.65 -7.92 -6.53
N ILE A 300 -6.44 -8.24 -6.11
CA ILE A 300 -6.10 -8.48 -4.70
C ILE A 300 -6.31 -7.20 -3.90
N TYR A 301 -5.78 -6.08 -4.36
CA TYR A 301 -5.97 -4.77 -3.75
C TYR A 301 -7.46 -4.44 -3.56
N SER A 302 -8.29 -4.60 -4.58
CA SER A 302 -9.73 -4.30 -4.51
C SER A 302 -10.48 -5.15 -3.48
N ARG A 303 -9.99 -6.36 -3.19
CA ARG A 303 -10.55 -7.21 -2.12
C ARG A 303 -10.14 -6.73 -0.75
N ILE A 304 -8.85 -6.40 -0.57
CA ILE A 304 -8.30 -5.90 0.69
C ILE A 304 -8.92 -4.55 1.03
N ASP A 305 -9.02 -3.63 0.06
CA ASP A 305 -9.65 -2.30 0.22
C ASP A 305 -11.12 -2.42 0.67
N ARG A 306 -11.91 -3.31 0.06
CA ARG A 306 -13.30 -3.57 0.49
C ARG A 306 -13.41 -4.11 1.90
N VAL A 307 -12.51 -5.02 2.30
CA VAL A 307 -12.48 -5.56 3.66
C VAL A 307 -12.07 -4.47 4.66
N SER A 308 -11.06 -3.67 4.32
CA SER A 308 -10.61 -2.53 5.12
C SER A 308 -11.71 -1.51 5.32
N ALA A 309 -12.38 -1.08 4.26
CA ALA A 309 -13.51 -0.15 4.33
C ALA A 309 -14.70 -0.70 5.14
N PHE A 310 -14.93 -2.01 5.10
CA PHE A 310 -15.95 -2.67 5.93
C PHE A 310 -15.57 -2.64 7.42
N ILE A 311 -14.32 -2.98 7.74
CA ILE A 311 -13.78 -2.93 9.12
C ILE A 311 -13.84 -1.50 9.66
N GLU A 312 -13.45 -0.51 8.87
CA GLU A 312 -13.51 0.91 9.25
C GLU A 312 -14.95 1.33 9.60
N LYS A 313 -15.93 0.97 8.77
CA LYS A 313 -17.35 1.25 9.04
C LYS A 313 -17.84 0.58 10.33
N ILE A 314 -17.42 -0.66 10.59
CA ILE A 314 -17.73 -1.36 11.83
C ILE A 314 -17.12 -0.62 13.04
N LEU A 315 -15.87 -0.21 12.95
CA LEU A 315 -15.18 0.52 14.03
C LEU A 315 -15.84 1.87 14.31
N ILE A 316 -16.26 2.62 13.28
CA ILE A 316 -16.98 3.88 13.43
C ILE A 316 -18.28 3.72 14.24
N VAL A 317 -18.95 2.57 14.16
CA VAL A 317 -20.19 2.32 14.90
C VAL A 317 -19.92 1.70 16.27
N ILE A 318 -19.07 0.69 16.34
CA ILE A 318 -18.85 -0.08 17.57
C ILE A 318 -18.06 0.72 18.60
N LEU A 319 -17.03 1.46 18.17
CA LEU A 319 -16.16 2.19 19.07
C LEU A 319 -16.91 3.27 19.88
N PRO A 320 -17.75 4.16 19.29
CA PRO A 320 -18.59 5.06 20.05
C PRO A 320 -19.56 4.36 20.99
N LEU A 321 -20.13 3.24 20.59
CA LEU A 321 -21.06 2.48 21.44
C LEU A 321 -20.37 1.93 22.69
N ILE A 322 -19.16 1.41 22.55
CA ILE A 322 -18.33 0.96 23.67
C ILE A 322 -17.94 2.17 24.55
N CYS A 323 -17.53 3.29 23.96
CA CYS A 323 -17.22 4.51 24.70
C CYS A 323 -18.41 5.00 25.53
N VAL A 324 -19.59 5.05 24.95
CA VAL A 324 -20.81 5.45 25.67
C VAL A 324 -21.12 4.50 26.83
N SER A 325 -21.03 3.18 26.61
CA SER A 325 -21.28 2.20 27.67
C SER A 325 -20.28 2.32 28.82
N MET A 326 -19.01 2.58 28.52
CA MET A 326 -17.99 2.79 29.55
C MET A 326 -18.15 4.12 30.29
N LEU A 327 -18.62 5.17 29.60
CA LEU A 327 -18.97 6.44 30.24
C LEU A 327 -20.13 6.30 31.21
N LEU A 328 -21.17 5.56 30.85
CA LEU A 328 -22.28 5.25 31.73
C LEU A 328 -21.84 4.44 32.95
N SER A 329 -20.93 3.49 32.76
CA SER A 329 -20.32 2.73 33.84
C SER A 329 -19.49 3.62 34.79
N ALA A 330 -18.65 4.49 34.22
CA ALA A 330 -17.87 5.45 35.01
C ALA A 330 -18.76 6.44 35.79
N ALA A 331 -19.79 6.99 35.14
CA ALA A 331 -20.73 7.90 35.75
C ALA A 331 -21.51 7.24 36.93
N SER A 332 -21.98 5.98 36.72
CA SER A 332 -22.66 5.24 37.78
C SER A 332 -21.74 4.93 38.98
N ALA A 333 -20.47 4.58 38.70
CA ALA A 333 -19.46 4.36 39.73
C ALA A 333 -19.17 5.64 40.53
N LEU A 334 -19.11 6.80 39.87
CA LEU A 334 -18.94 8.09 40.53
C LEU A 334 -20.16 8.49 41.41
N LEU A 335 -21.38 8.21 40.91
CA LEU A 335 -22.59 8.45 41.72
C LEU A 335 -22.57 7.64 43.00
N LEU A 336 -22.21 6.36 42.92
CA LEU A 336 -22.06 5.49 44.12
C LEU A 336 -20.97 6.01 45.07
N TYR A 337 -19.81 6.44 44.49
CA TYR A 337 -18.71 7.01 45.29
C TYR A 337 -19.15 8.25 46.07
N TYR A 338 -19.86 9.18 45.42
CA TYR A 338 -20.29 10.39 46.08
C TYR A 338 -21.43 10.17 47.05
N SER A 339 -22.31 9.21 46.81
CA SER A 339 -23.31 8.77 47.78
C SER A 339 -22.64 8.28 49.08
N ASP A 340 -21.63 7.42 48.95
CA ASP A 340 -20.89 6.90 50.12
C ASP A 340 -20.06 7.96 50.85
N THR A 341 -19.59 8.98 50.11
CA THR A 341 -18.78 10.07 50.67
C THR A 341 -19.61 11.27 51.14
N ALA A 342 -20.89 11.30 50.86
CA ALA A 342 -21.77 12.44 51.23
C ALA A 342 -21.72 12.78 52.74
N GLN A 343 -21.71 11.74 53.60
CA GLN A 343 -21.61 11.90 55.04
C GLN A 343 -20.26 12.56 55.45
N ARG A 344 -19.15 12.20 54.82
CA ARG A 344 -17.84 12.80 55.03
C ARG A 344 -17.81 14.25 54.56
N ILE A 345 -18.43 14.55 53.41
CA ILE A 345 -18.59 15.92 52.89
C ILE A 345 -19.40 16.74 53.88
N ALA A 346 -20.48 16.19 54.43
CA ALA A 346 -21.28 16.85 55.46
C ALA A 346 -20.45 17.22 56.72
N VAL A 347 -19.64 16.26 57.19
CA VAL A 347 -18.72 16.50 58.35
C VAL A 347 -17.69 17.54 57.99
N MET A 348 -17.05 17.54 56.84
CA MET A 348 -16.10 18.53 56.39
C MET A 348 -16.74 19.94 56.34
N ARG A 349 -17.95 20.02 55.82
CA ARG A 349 -18.71 21.28 55.78
C ARG A 349 -19.12 21.78 57.20
N ALA A 350 -19.49 20.86 58.07
CA ALA A 350 -19.78 21.20 59.46
C ALA A 350 -18.54 21.71 60.22
N LEU A 351 -17.36 21.26 59.85
CA LEU A 351 -16.06 21.74 60.36
C LEU A 351 -15.55 22.99 59.65
N GLY A 352 -16.36 23.63 58.78
CA GLY A 352 -16.06 24.92 58.16
C GLY A 352 -15.43 24.84 56.74
N ALA A 353 -15.37 23.68 56.12
CA ALA A 353 -14.94 23.60 54.72
C ALA A 353 -15.95 24.31 53.81
N THR A 354 -15.43 25.15 52.91
CA THR A 354 -16.23 25.85 51.92
C THR A 354 -16.66 24.92 50.80
N LYS A 355 -17.71 25.30 50.03
CA LYS A 355 -18.10 24.55 48.82
C LYS A 355 -16.94 24.41 47.84
N THR A 356 -16.11 25.44 47.70
CA THR A 356 -14.91 25.45 46.85
C THR A 356 -13.84 24.48 47.30
N ASP A 357 -13.67 24.27 48.61
CA ASP A 357 -12.73 23.24 49.09
C ASP A 357 -13.19 21.83 48.75
N VAL A 358 -14.50 21.55 48.87
CA VAL A 358 -15.10 20.26 48.48
C VAL A 358 -14.93 20.00 46.98
N TYR A 359 -15.22 21.03 46.16
CA TYR A 359 -14.99 20.92 44.69
C TYR A 359 -13.51 20.65 44.37
N GLY A 360 -12.60 21.35 45.02
CA GLY A 360 -11.16 21.18 44.81
C GLY A 360 -10.68 19.74 45.09
N ILE A 361 -11.17 19.17 46.19
CA ILE A 361 -10.84 17.78 46.57
C ILE A 361 -11.39 16.81 45.54
N THR A 362 -12.66 16.94 45.19
CA THR A 362 -13.33 16.03 44.20
C THR A 362 -12.67 16.13 42.85
N LEU A 363 -12.33 17.36 42.40
CA LEU A 363 -11.62 17.55 41.13
C LEU A 363 -10.25 16.92 41.17
N ALA A 364 -9.48 17.06 42.24
CA ALA A 364 -8.16 16.46 42.38
C ALA A 364 -8.22 14.91 42.36
N GLU A 365 -9.22 14.31 42.98
CA GLU A 365 -9.46 12.89 42.98
C GLU A 365 -9.76 12.39 41.56
N THR A 366 -10.64 13.07 40.84
CA THR A 366 -11.01 12.74 39.46
C THR A 366 -9.82 12.86 38.52
N VAL A 367 -9.08 13.99 38.59
CA VAL A 367 -7.88 14.21 37.77
C VAL A 367 -6.86 13.10 37.96
N LEU A 368 -6.56 12.76 39.24
CA LEU A 368 -5.60 11.68 39.54
C LEU A 368 -6.07 10.34 39.02
N ALA A 369 -7.35 10.00 39.22
CA ALA A 369 -7.91 8.72 38.73
C ALA A 369 -7.82 8.59 37.21
N VAL A 370 -8.25 9.63 36.48
CA VAL A 370 -8.22 9.61 34.98
C VAL A 370 -6.78 9.60 34.47
N PHE A 371 -5.90 10.42 35.05
CA PHE A 371 -4.50 10.50 34.63
C PHE A 371 -3.78 9.15 34.78
N VAL A 372 -3.83 8.56 35.99
CA VAL A 372 -3.17 7.28 36.26
C VAL A 372 -3.75 6.17 35.37
N SER A 373 -5.07 6.14 35.22
CA SER A 373 -5.75 5.12 34.40
C SER A 373 -5.49 5.33 32.91
N GLY A 374 -5.44 6.56 32.44
CA GLY A 374 -5.12 6.90 31.05
C GLY A 374 -3.70 6.49 30.68
N VAL A 375 -2.71 6.81 31.54
CA VAL A 375 -1.32 6.40 31.35
C VAL A 375 -1.21 4.87 31.36
N ALA A 376 -1.87 4.19 32.30
CA ALA A 376 -1.88 2.74 32.36
C ALA A 376 -2.53 2.11 31.10
N GLY A 377 -3.64 2.67 30.62
CA GLY A 377 -4.33 2.25 29.40
C GLY A 377 -3.46 2.41 28.16
N PHE A 378 -2.74 3.53 28.06
CA PHE A 378 -1.79 3.75 26.98
C PHE A 378 -0.62 2.76 27.02
N LEU A 379 0.00 2.52 28.18
CA LEU A 379 1.09 1.57 28.32
C LEU A 379 0.64 0.12 27.98
N LEU A 380 -0.58 -0.24 28.41
CA LEU A 380 -1.15 -1.54 28.04
C LEU A 380 -1.43 -1.64 26.55
N SER A 381 -1.88 -0.55 25.88
CA SER A 381 -2.08 -0.57 24.43
C SER A 381 -0.77 -0.80 23.67
N VAL A 382 0.34 -0.21 24.12
CA VAL A 382 1.68 -0.48 23.58
C VAL A 382 2.04 -1.97 23.73
N GLY A 383 1.76 -2.56 24.90
CA GLY A 383 1.98 -4.00 25.13
C GLY A 383 1.10 -4.89 24.23
N VAL A 384 -0.18 -4.56 24.07
CA VAL A 384 -1.09 -5.29 23.17
C VAL A 384 -0.62 -5.19 21.73
N ASN A 385 -0.21 -4.00 21.28
CA ASN A 385 0.29 -3.79 19.93
C ASN A 385 1.60 -4.56 19.68
N ALA A 386 2.50 -4.65 20.68
CA ALA A 386 3.71 -5.45 20.56
C ALA A 386 3.40 -6.96 20.38
N VAL A 387 2.44 -7.49 21.14
CA VAL A 387 2.00 -8.90 21.00
C VAL A 387 1.31 -9.10 19.64
N TYR A 388 0.49 -8.15 19.23
CA TYR A 388 -0.21 -8.19 17.94
C TYR A 388 0.77 -8.15 16.78
N ASN A 389 1.84 -7.33 16.88
CA ASN A 389 2.88 -7.25 15.86
C ASN A 389 3.61 -8.59 15.67
N ILE A 390 3.99 -9.27 16.77
CA ILE A 390 4.61 -10.60 16.71
C ILE A 390 3.67 -11.59 15.99
N TRP A 391 2.37 -11.51 16.24
CA TRP A 391 1.39 -12.39 15.60
C TRP A 391 1.23 -12.06 14.11
N LEU A 392 1.13 -10.77 13.72
CA LEU A 392 1.05 -10.33 12.33
C LEU A 392 2.28 -10.70 11.52
N GLU A 393 3.46 -10.48 12.07
CA GLU A 393 4.73 -10.84 11.44
C GLU A 393 4.84 -12.36 11.20
N SER A 394 4.37 -13.18 12.15
CA SER A 394 4.45 -14.64 12.03
C SER A 394 3.47 -15.24 11.01
N TYR A 395 2.31 -14.61 10.74
CA TYR A 395 1.26 -15.15 9.89
C TYR A 395 1.10 -14.43 8.54
N PHE A 396 1.45 -13.15 8.49
CA PHE A 396 1.17 -12.30 7.33
C PHE A 396 2.41 -11.57 6.79
N ASP A 397 3.57 -11.76 7.42
CA ASP A 397 4.83 -11.06 7.09
C ASP A 397 4.70 -9.52 7.13
N LEU A 398 3.78 -9.03 7.97
CA LEU A 398 3.46 -7.61 8.15
C LEU A 398 4.08 -7.09 9.43
N SER A 399 4.79 -5.97 9.37
CA SER A 399 5.35 -5.30 10.55
C SER A 399 4.62 -3.99 10.81
N VAL A 400 4.13 -3.81 12.04
CA VAL A 400 3.47 -2.59 12.49
C VAL A 400 4.38 -1.83 13.44
N GLN A 401 4.47 -0.52 13.32
CA GLN A 401 5.21 0.30 14.27
C GLN A 401 4.62 0.16 15.68
N ILE A 402 5.43 -0.29 16.65
CA ILE A 402 4.99 -0.53 18.04
C ILE A 402 4.47 0.76 18.69
N ILE A 403 5.06 1.90 18.35
CA ILE A 403 4.62 3.22 18.77
C ILE A 403 4.49 4.09 17.53
N SER A 404 3.25 4.41 17.14
CA SER A 404 2.97 5.31 16.03
C SER A 404 2.53 6.70 16.53
N THR A 405 2.75 7.73 15.71
CA THR A 405 2.25 9.09 15.97
C THR A 405 0.73 9.10 16.12
N VAL A 406 0.04 8.27 15.33
CA VAL A 406 -1.42 8.10 15.36
C VAL A 406 -1.87 7.55 16.72
N GLN A 407 -1.15 6.60 17.30
CA GLN A 407 -1.44 6.04 18.62
C GLN A 407 -1.29 7.12 19.72
N LEU A 408 -0.24 7.94 19.65
CA LEU A 408 -0.04 9.05 20.61
C LEU A 408 -1.18 10.04 20.55
N ILE A 409 -1.62 10.43 19.34
CA ILE A 409 -2.75 11.34 19.14
C ILE A 409 -4.05 10.72 19.65
N ALA A 410 -4.33 9.47 19.28
CA ALA A 410 -5.53 8.75 19.73
C ALA A 410 -5.57 8.60 21.26
N GLY A 411 -4.42 8.29 21.87
CA GLY A 411 -4.28 8.23 23.33
C GLY A 411 -4.55 9.57 24.02
N ALA A 412 -3.98 10.65 23.49
CA ALA A 412 -4.21 11.98 24.02
C ALA A 412 -5.68 12.43 23.87
N VAL A 413 -6.28 12.24 22.70
CA VAL A 413 -7.68 12.60 22.42
C VAL A 413 -8.64 11.79 23.29
N SER A 414 -8.45 10.48 23.41
CA SER A 414 -9.30 9.63 24.24
C SER A 414 -9.16 9.94 25.73
N CYS A 415 -7.95 10.24 26.22
CA CYS A 415 -7.73 10.71 27.58
C CYS A 415 -8.43 12.07 27.84
N MET A 416 -8.31 13.03 26.93
CA MET A 416 -8.99 14.34 27.06
C MET A 416 -10.50 14.19 27.03
N PHE A 417 -11.04 13.36 26.15
CA PHE A 417 -12.47 13.08 26.07
C PHE A 417 -12.99 12.45 27.37
N MET A 418 -12.33 11.38 27.86
CA MET A 418 -12.70 10.74 29.12
C MET A 418 -12.59 11.69 30.31
N PHE A 419 -11.54 12.53 30.32
CA PHE A 419 -11.37 13.56 31.35
C PHE A 419 -12.54 14.54 31.34
N ALA A 420 -12.94 15.07 30.19
CA ALA A 420 -14.08 15.98 30.09
C ALA A 420 -15.40 15.31 30.56
N CYS A 421 -15.64 14.07 30.17
CA CYS A 421 -16.86 13.33 30.55
C CYS A 421 -16.91 13.00 32.04
N VAL A 422 -15.79 12.54 32.60
CA VAL A 422 -15.72 12.22 34.04
C VAL A 422 -15.77 13.49 34.88
N LEU A 423 -15.18 14.59 34.41
CA LEU A 423 -15.32 15.92 35.07
C LEU A 423 -16.76 16.39 35.07
N THR A 424 -17.48 16.32 33.96
CA THR A 424 -18.90 16.75 33.91
C THR A 424 -19.75 15.93 34.83
N ALA A 425 -19.58 14.61 34.85
CA ALA A 425 -20.29 13.70 35.75
C ALA A 425 -19.97 14.03 37.22
N SER A 426 -18.69 14.25 37.55
CA SER A 426 -18.23 14.62 38.86
C SER A 426 -18.80 16.00 39.32
N PHE A 427 -18.84 16.98 38.42
CA PHE A 427 -19.37 18.31 38.68
C PHE A 427 -20.87 18.26 38.98
N VAL A 428 -21.67 17.58 38.17
CA VAL A 428 -23.12 17.44 38.35
C VAL A 428 -23.45 16.77 39.69
N THR A 429 -22.72 15.70 40.03
CA THR A 429 -22.94 14.99 41.31
C THR A 429 -22.54 15.82 42.51
N THR A 430 -21.41 16.53 42.42
CA THR A 430 -20.96 17.38 43.51
C THR A 430 -21.92 18.58 43.75
N ILE A 431 -22.50 19.17 42.68
CA ILE A 431 -23.53 20.22 42.84
C ILE A 431 -24.74 19.67 43.58
N LYS A 432 -25.23 18.47 43.17
CA LYS A 432 -26.39 17.85 43.88
C LYS A 432 -26.12 17.64 45.34
N ILE A 433 -24.98 17.08 45.71
CA ILE A 433 -24.63 16.80 47.10
C ILE A 433 -24.38 18.11 47.87
N SER A 434 -23.69 19.11 47.29
CA SER A 434 -23.39 20.36 47.98
C SER A 434 -24.61 21.27 48.14
N SER A 435 -25.66 21.08 47.35
CA SER A 435 -26.94 21.83 47.50
C SER A 435 -27.87 21.19 48.53
N ALA A 436 -27.66 19.94 48.90
CA ALA A 436 -28.43 19.28 49.94
C ALA A 436 -28.13 19.89 51.33
N SER A 437 -29.14 19.90 52.20
CA SER A 437 -28.97 20.42 53.57
C SER A 437 -28.06 19.47 54.36
N ILE A 438 -27.19 20.03 55.21
CA ILE A 438 -26.24 19.29 56.05
C ILE A 438 -26.98 18.26 56.89
N ASP A 439 -28.14 18.61 57.38
CA ASP A 439 -29.01 17.78 58.24
C ASP A 439 -29.51 16.48 57.51
N ARG A 440 -29.91 16.61 56.25
CA ARG A 440 -30.32 15.44 55.44
C ARG A 440 -29.11 14.53 55.11
N MET A 441 -27.97 15.11 54.80
CA MET A 441 -26.75 14.35 54.51
C MET A 441 -26.25 13.57 55.72
N LEU A 442 -26.34 14.13 56.93
CA LEU A 442 -25.98 13.46 58.18
C LEU A 442 -26.94 12.32 58.56
N LYS A 443 -28.22 12.44 58.18
CA LYS A 443 -29.22 11.38 58.41
C LYS A 443 -29.21 10.27 57.38
N GLY A 444 -28.39 10.40 56.31
CA GLY A 444 -28.34 9.38 55.23
C GLY A 444 -29.58 9.35 54.34
N GLU A 445 -30.45 10.38 54.40
CA GLU A 445 -31.59 10.54 53.52
C GLU A 445 -31.15 11.25 52.21
N HIS A 446 -30.95 10.49 51.16
CA HIS A 446 -30.47 10.97 49.83
C HIS A 446 -31.57 11.07 48.79
#